data_c0a72c2514343cc0ac69c4ae9c2d2197
#
_entry.id   c0a72c2514343cc0ac69c4ae9c2d2197
#
_cell.length_a   1.000
_cell.length_b   1.000
_cell.length_c   1.000
_cell.angle_alpha   90.00
_cell.angle_beta   90.00
_cell.angle_gamma   90.00
#
_symmetry.space_group_name_H-M   'P 1'
#
loop_
_entity.id
_entity.type
_entity.pdbx_description
1 polymer ?
#
loop_
_entity_poly.entity_id
_entity_poly.type
_entity_poly.pdbx_seq_one_letter_code
_entity_poly.pdbx_strand_id
1 'polypeptide(L)'
;MLTDASTIIRTNNRGQTAEEILQESIQVGIERASNIVSQVRRTIPTDQIVRSPKLRFEVGQVDEANESDHLEIHMRAKGLDVKLHRNAVSQICTYTGLPIKYADKLVAPGEHRGRRMEMLTGHLNQWMEMHQGEKRLVRSLDGEARAFLSDKYKRIDSIAVVDTFSTAMKDIGARPYADRASGLGAYATDLRWSISGVLPQVFRTTRDAVAVGVQLRNSDYGRGRLELSLYLIRLWCLNGCTANDVMKKTHVGSRLDENIEYSAKTYELDTAASTSALKDAIADVMGERKVKALVDGISKLEAQQVDWAKAKVALRKKLLKGEMEAVEAAFEGDDVVNLPAGSSPWRVSNALSWVAKSDDVSPERKLDLERYAGEALDVAGWLKAS
;
A
#
# COMPACT_ATOMS: atom_id res chain seq x y z
N MET A 1 30.11 -21.77 39.60
CA MET A 1 30.08 -22.43 38.30
C MET A 1 28.67 -22.30 37.79
N LEU A 2 28.38 -21.28 36.97
CA LEU A 2 27.13 -21.14 36.26
C LEU A 2 27.34 -21.84 34.94
N THR A 3 26.66 -22.94 34.77
CA THR A 3 26.65 -23.76 33.56
C THR A 3 26.03 -22.96 32.40
N ASP A 4 26.85 -22.81 31.40
CA ASP A 4 26.56 -22.28 30.08
C ASP A 4 25.23 -22.91 29.52
N ALA A 5 24.17 -22.13 29.48
CA ALA A 5 22.97 -22.55 28.79
C ALA A 5 23.30 -22.50 27.30
N SER A 6 23.68 -23.64 26.74
CA SER A 6 23.87 -23.82 25.31
C SER A 6 22.66 -23.23 24.59
N THR A 7 22.86 -22.11 23.89
CA THR A 7 21.86 -21.48 23.05
C THR A 7 21.44 -22.50 22.00
N ILE A 8 20.29 -23.14 22.18
CA ILE A 8 19.71 -24.04 21.18
C ILE A 8 19.45 -23.20 19.95
N ILE A 9 20.27 -23.39 18.93
CA ILE A 9 20.09 -22.72 17.63
C ILE A 9 18.81 -23.26 17.03
N ARG A 10 17.75 -22.45 17.06
CA ARG A 10 16.48 -22.79 16.42
C ARG A 10 16.64 -22.64 14.91
N THR A 11 16.21 -23.64 14.15
CA THR A 11 16.18 -23.63 12.69
C THR A 11 14.74 -23.77 12.20
N ASN A 12 14.49 -23.34 10.94
CA ASN A 12 13.23 -23.61 10.27
C ASN A 12 13.17 -25.06 9.75
N ASN A 13 12.07 -25.45 9.09
CA ASN A 13 11.89 -26.79 8.52
C ASN A 13 12.92 -27.16 7.44
N ARG A 14 13.74 -26.19 6.95
CA ARG A 14 14.84 -26.40 6.01
C ARG A 14 16.20 -26.44 6.68
N GLY A 15 16.24 -26.40 8.02
CA GLY A 15 17.47 -26.35 8.78
C GLY A 15 18.19 -25.00 8.79
N GLN A 16 17.57 -23.92 8.28
CA GLN A 16 18.17 -22.58 8.23
C GLN A 16 18.02 -21.83 9.55
N THR A 17 19.04 -21.08 9.93
CA THR A 17 19.02 -20.14 11.05
C THR A 17 18.25 -18.87 10.69
N ALA A 18 17.89 -18.06 11.69
CA ALA A 18 17.23 -16.77 11.46
C ALA A 18 18.10 -15.80 10.65
N GLU A 19 19.40 -15.83 10.88
CA GLU A 19 20.40 -15.03 10.18
C GLU A 19 20.49 -15.40 8.70
N GLU A 20 20.52 -16.69 8.36
CA GLU A 20 20.53 -17.18 6.98
C GLU A 20 19.24 -16.82 6.25
N ILE A 21 18.08 -16.97 6.90
CA ILE A 21 16.79 -16.58 6.35
C ILE A 21 16.75 -15.08 6.03
N LEU A 22 17.22 -14.24 6.95
CA LEU A 22 17.27 -12.79 6.75
C LEU A 22 18.19 -12.43 5.58
N GLN A 23 19.37 -13.01 5.49
CA GLN A 23 20.33 -12.74 4.42
C GLN A 23 19.79 -13.17 3.05
N GLU A 24 19.20 -14.35 2.93
CA GLU A 24 18.54 -14.80 1.70
C GLU A 24 17.43 -13.83 1.27
N SER A 25 16.57 -13.42 2.21
CA SER A 25 15.48 -12.48 1.94
C SER A 25 15.98 -11.10 1.50
N ILE A 26 17.10 -10.63 2.06
CA ILE A 26 17.74 -9.38 1.65
C ILE A 26 18.29 -9.50 0.22
N GLN A 27 18.93 -10.61 -0.14
CA GLN A 27 19.45 -10.81 -1.51
C GLN A 27 18.34 -10.73 -2.55
N VAL A 28 17.23 -11.46 -2.32
CA VAL A 28 16.04 -11.37 -3.20
C VAL A 28 15.43 -9.96 -3.16
N GLY A 29 15.45 -9.30 -2.02
CA GLY A 29 14.95 -7.94 -1.82
C GLY A 29 15.70 -6.89 -2.63
N ILE A 30 17.01 -7.03 -2.79
CA ILE A 30 17.83 -6.11 -3.60
C ILE A 30 17.37 -6.11 -5.07
N GLU A 31 17.20 -7.29 -5.66
CA GLU A 31 16.72 -7.43 -7.03
C GLU A 31 15.32 -6.85 -7.18
N ARG A 32 14.42 -7.18 -6.28
CA ARG A 32 13.04 -6.71 -6.30
C ARG A 32 12.94 -5.19 -6.15
N ALA A 33 13.70 -4.60 -5.22
CA ALA A 33 13.77 -3.15 -5.05
C ALA A 33 14.32 -2.45 -6.30
N SER A 34 15.35 -3.01 -6.94
CA SER A 34 15.89 -2.49 -8.20
C SER A 34 14.83 -2.46 -9.30
N ASN A 35 14.02 -3.50 -9.41
CA ASN A 35 12.92 -3.58 -10.36
C ASN A 35 11.84 -2.52 -10.08
N ILE A 36 11.44 -2.34 -8.82
CA ILE A 36 10.49 -1.30 -8.42
C ILE A 36 11.00 0.09 -8.79
N VAL A 37 12.23 0.42 -8.42
CA VAL A 37 12.86 1.72 -8.74
C VAL A 37 12.90 1.94 -10.25
N SER A 38 13.28 0.92 -11.02
CA SER A 38 13.36 1.01 -12.47
C SER A 38 11.99 1.26 -13.11
N GLN A 39 10.93 0.66 -12.59
CA GLN A 39 9.58 0.90 -13.11
C GLN A 39 9.04 2.26 -12.69
N VAL A 40 9.24 2.69 -11.44
CA VAL A 40 8.86 4.04 -11.01
C VAL A 40 9.49 5.10 -11.92
N ARG A 41 10.75 4.90 -12.31
CA ARG A 41 11.43 5.81 -13.26
C ARG A 41 10.84 5.81 -14.67
N ARG A 42 10.23 4.70 -15.10
CA ARG A 42 9.57 4.60 -16.42
C ARG A 42 8.11 5.08 -16.40
N THR A 43 7.52 5.23 -15.23
CA THR A 43 6.09 5.54 -15.07
C THR A 43 5.84 6.93 -14.50
N ILE A 44 6.68 7.91 -14.90
CA ILE A 44 6.51 9.31 -14.51
C ILE A 44 5.25 9.86 -15.20
N PRO A 45 4.24 10.34 -14.44
CA PRO A 45 3.03 10.86 -15.04
C PRO A 45 3.25 12.20 -15.74
N THR A 46 2.48 12.42 -16.80
CA THR A 46 2.33 13.73 -17.43
C THR A 46 1.10 14.42 -16.86
N ASP A 47 1.25 15.68 -16.48
CA ASP A 47 0.21 16.46 -15.82
C ASP A 47 -0.40 17.49 -16.74
N GLN A 48 -1.73 17.59 -16.75
CA GLN A 48 -2.46 18.62 -17.47
C GLN A 48 -3.60 19.17 -16.62
N ILE A 49 -3.69 20.52 -16.54
CA ILE A 49 -4.82 21.19 -15.89
C ILE A 49 -5.90 21.45 -16.94
N VAL A 50 -7.11 20.99 -16.68
CA VAL A 50 -8.27 21.15 -17.55
C VAL A 50 -9.43 21.80 -16.80
N ARG A 51 -10.36 22.44 -17.52
CA ARG A 51 -11.63 22.92 -16.95
C ARG A 51 -12.73 21.90 -17.25
N SER A 52 -13.47 21.48 -16.24
CA SER A 52 -14.48 20.43 -16.34
C SER A 52 -15.51 20.64 -17.47
N PRO A 53 -16.09 21.82 -17.72
CA PRO A 53 -17.08 22.02 -18.80
C PRO A 53 -16.51 21.87 -20.21
N LYS A 54 -15.17 21.86 -20.36
CA LYS A 54 -14.52 21.70 -21.67
C LYS A 54 -14.18 20.25 -21.99
N LEU A 55 -14.41 19.32 -21.07
CA LEU A 55 -14.19 17.93 -21.28
C LEU A 55 -15.31 17.28 -22.08
N ARG A 56 -14.94 16.36 -22.96
CA ARG A 56 -15.85 15.49 -23.71
C ARG A 56 -15.37 14.05 -23.61
N PHE A 57 -16.34 13.15 -23.47
CA PHE A 57 -16.09 11.71 -23.36
C PHE A 57 -16.72 11.00 -24.53
N GLU A 58 -15.95 10.16 -25.20
CA GLU A 58 -16.37 9.41 -26.38
C GLU A 58 -15.91 7.96 -26.26
N VAL A 59 -16.73 7.05 -26.77
CA VAL A 59 -16.37 5.62 -26.84
C VAL A 59 -15.52 5.37 -28.08
N GLY A 60 -14.40 4.69 -27.92
CA GLY A 60 -13.57 4.21 -29.02
C GLY A 60 -14.00 2.84 -29.53
N GLN A 61 -13.07 2.11 -30.12
CA GLN A 61 -13.33 0.73 -30.54
C GLN A 61 -13.38 -0.18 -29.30
N VAL A 62 -14.55 -0.79 -29.08
CA VAL A 62 -14.81 -1.60 -27.88
C VAL A 62 -14.49 -3.07 -28.15
N ASP A 63 -13.73 -3.67 -27.23
CA ASP A 63 -13.60 -5.11 -27.07
C ASP A 63 -14.56 -5.57 -25.96
N GLU A 64 -15.56 -6.37 -26.32
CA GLU A 64 -16.58 -6.86 -25.37
C GLU A 64 -16.02 -7.81 -24.30
N ALA A 65 -14.90 -8.49 -24.60
CA ALA A 65 -14.23 -9.43 -23.70
C ALA A 65 -13.16 -8.78 -22.82
N ASN A 66 -12.87 -7.48 -22.99
CA ASN A 66 -11.82 -6.80 -22.23
C ASN A 66 -12.15 -6.71 -20.73
N GLU A 67 -11.37 -7.41 -19.91
CA GLU A 67 -11.44 -7.40 -18.44
C GLU A 67 -10.45 -6.45 -17.77
N SER A 68 -9.62 -5.76 -18.58
CA SER A 68 -8.59 -4.87 -18.06
C SER A 68 -9.15 -3.59 -17.46
N ASP A 69 -8.35 -2.90 -16.65
CA ASP A 69 -8.66 -1.57 -16.11
C ASP A 69 -8.47 -0.44 -17.15
N HIS A 70 -7.99 -0.78 -18.35
CA HIS A 70 -7.86 0.12 -19.50
C HIS A 70 -9.17 0.14 -20.29
N LEU A 71 -9.80 1.30 -20.34
CA LEU A 71 -11.13 1.45 -20.97
C LEU A 71 -11.02 2.08 -22.35
N GLU A 72 -11.93 1.70 -23.22
CA GLU A 72 -12.06 2.27 -24.58
C GLU A 72 -12.87 3.59 -24.57
N ILE A 73 -12.79 4.35 -23.49
CA ILE A 73 -13.37 5.69 -23.38
C ILE A 73 -12.25 6.72 -23.52
N HIS A 74 -12.42 7.66 -24.44
CA HIS A 74 -11.54 8.80 -24.62
C HIS A 74 -12.08 10.02 -23.86
N MET A 75 -11.18 10.71 -23.18
CA MET A 75 -11.43 12.04 -22.60
C MET A 75 -10.69 13.07 -23.44
N ARG A 76 -11.45 14.03 -23.98
CA ARG A 76 -10.94 15.06 -24.89
C ARG A 76 -11.19 16.47 -24.40
N ALA A 77 -10.22 17.34 -24.61
CA ALA A 77 -10.31 18.79 -24.50
C ALA A 77 -9.26 19.43 -25.43
N LYS A 78 -9.17 20.76 -25.47
CA LYS A 78 -8.13 21.43 -26.24
C LYS A 78 -6.74 20.99 -25.75
N GLY A 79 -5.99 20.29 -26.60
CA GLY A 79 -4.64 19.77 -26.27
C GLY A 79 -4.63 18.53 -25.38
N LEU A 80 -5.78 17.90 -25.16
CA LEU A 80 -5.90 16.63 -24.44
C LEU A 80 -6.70 15.64 -25.29
N ASP A 81 -6.15 14.47 -25.56
CA ASP A 81 -6.84 13.28 -26.07
C ASP A 81 -6.19 12.05 -25.43
N VAL A 82 -6.86 11.48 -24.45
CA VAL A 82 -6.34 10.35 -23.66
C VAL A 82 -7.43 9.33 -23.42
N LYS A 83 -7.06 8.05 -23.39
CA LYS A 83 -7.95 6.98 -22.92
C LYS A 83 -8.14 7.08 -21.41
N LEU A 84 -9.21 6.52 -20.90
CA LEU A 84 -9.46 6.47 -19.47
C LEU A 84 -9.06 5.13 -18.86
N HIS A 85 -8.29 5.18 -17.80
CA HIS A 85 -8.16 4.09 -16.86
C HIS A 85 -9.37 4.04 -15.91
N ARG A 86 -9.75 2.85 -15.43
CA ARG A 86 -10.87 2.66 -14.50
C ARG A 86 -10.78 3.54 -13.25
N ASN A 87 -9.56 3.78 -12.75
CA ASN A 87 -9.34 4.70 -11.63
C ASN A 87 -9.79 6.12 -11.93
N ALA A 88 -9.46 6.65 -13.11
CA ALA A 88 -9.89 7.99 -13.53
C ALA A 88 -11.42 8.07 -13.64
N VAL A 89 -12.07 7.06 -14.20
CA VAL A 89 -13.54 6.98 -14.23
C VAL A 89 -14.14 7.01 -12.82
N SER A 90 -13.60 6.23 -11.89
CA SER A 90 -14.05 6.22 -10.50
C SER A 90 -13.93 7.61 -9.84
N GLN A 91 -12.84 8.34 -10.12
CA GLN A 91 -12.63 9.70 -9.60
C GLN A 91 -13.54 10.73 -10.26
N ILE A 92 -13.81 10.58 -11.57
CA ILE A 92 -14.81 11.39 -12.29
C ILE A 92 -16.21 11.15 -11.71
N CYS A 93 -16.59 9.90 -11.47
CA CYS A 93 -17.85 9.54 -10.83
C CYS A 93 -17.97 10.16 -9.42
N THR A 94 -16.92 10.10 -8.63
CA THR A 94 -16.88 10.74 -7.31
C THR A 94 -17.06 12.27 -7.43
N TYR A 95 -16.41 12.89 -8.41
CA TYR A 95 -16.52 14.33 -8.66
C TYR A 95 -17.92 14.76 -9.11
N THR A 96 -18.52 13.97 -9.98
CA THR A 96 -19.86 14.28 -10.54
C THR A 96 -21.02 13.81 -9.64
N GLY A 97 -20.75 12.99 -8.64
CA GLY A 97 -21.79 12.36 -7.80
C GLY A 97 -22.44 11.14 -8.47
N LEU A 98 -21.92 10.66 -9.60
CA LEU A 98 -22.41 9.45 -10.26
C LEU A 98 -22.03 8.21 -9.42
N PRO A 99 -22.97 7.27 -9.14
CA PRO A 99 -22.64 6.08 -8.37
C PRO A 99 -21.57 5.20 -9.04
N ILE A 100 -20.46 4.96 -8.37
CA ILE A 100 -19.33 4.18 -8.91
C ILE A 100 -19.79 2.77 -9.33
N LYS A 101 -20.61 2.10 -8.52
CA LYS A 101 -21.15 0.76 -8.83
C LYS A 101 -21.98 0.73 -10.12
N TYR A 102 -22.63 1.83 -10.45
CA TYR A 102 -23.35 1.96 -11.71
C TYR A 102 -22.39 2.06 -12.88
N ALA A 103 -21.37 2.93 -12.77
CA ALA A 103 -20.33 3.04 -13.79
C ALA A 103 -19.60 1.70 -14.00
N ASP A 104 -19.25 0.98 -12.91
CA ASP A 104 -18.64 -0.35 -12.99
C ASP A 104 -19.48 -1.36 -13.78
N LYS A 105 -20.81 -1.34 -13.61
CA LYS A 105 -21.72 -2.18 -14.42
C LYS A 105 -21.70 -1.82 -15.90
N LEU A 106 -21.58 -0.53 -16.24
CA LEU A 106 -21.60 -0.07 -17.62
C LEU A 106 -20.29 -0.40 -18.36
N VAL A 107 -19.16 -0.45 -17.67
CA VAL A 107 -17.85 -0.80 -18.27
C VAL A 107 -17.50 -2.28 -18.16
N ALA A 108 -18.29 -3.07 -17.41
CA ALA A 108 -18.04 -4.50 -17.21
C ALA A 108 -18.01 -5.25 -18.56
N PRO A 109 -17.20 -6.31 -18.69
CA PRO A 109 -17.22 -7.19 -19.86
C PRO A 109 -18.60 -7.77 -20.16
N GLY A 110 -18.82 -8.22 -21.38
CA GLY A 110 -20.03 -8.93 -21.81
C GLY A 110 -20.87 -8.17 -22.84
N GLU A 111 -21.96 -8.79 -23.26
CA GLU A 111 -22.83 -8.32 -24.33
C GLU A 111 -23.24 -6.86 -24.17
N HIS A 112 -23.27 -6.15 -25.30
CA HIS A 112 -23.63 -4.75 -25.39
C HIS A 112 -22.74 -3.79 -24.62
N ARG A 113 -21.50 -4.17 -24.29
CA ARG A 113 -20.54 -3.33 -23.56
C ARG A 113 -20.39 -1.96 -24.24
N GLY A 114 -20.26 -1.90 -25.55
CA GLY A 114 -20.14 -0.65 -26.29
C GLY A 114 -21.33 0.30 -26.02
N ARG A 115 -22.58 -0.19 -26.14
CA ARG A 115 -23.79 0.61 -25.83
C ARG A 115 -23.82 1.06 -24.36
N ARG A 116 -23.40 0.21 -23.43
CA ARG A 116 -23.37 0.58 -22.03
C ARG A 116 -22.32 1.68 -21.76
N MET A 117 -21.18 1.62 -22.44
CA MET A 117 -20.15 2.65 -22.35
C MET A 117 -20.62 3.98 -22.99
N GLU A 118 -21.39 3.93 -24.07
CA GLU A 118 -22.05 5.12 -24.65
C GLU A 118 -23.02 5.77 -23.66
N MET A 119 -23.80 4.98 -22.92
CA MET A 119 -24.65 5.51 -21.84
C MET A 119 -23.80 6.19 -20.75
N LEU A 120 -22.68 5.58 -20.35
CA LEU A 120 -21.80 6.19 -19.36
C LEU A 120 -21.22 7.52 -19.87
N THR A 121 -20.67 7.55 -21.08
CA THR A 121 -20.08 8.78 -21.66
C THR A 121 -21.15 9.87 -21.85
N GLY A 122 -22.38 9.52 -22.23
CA GLY A 122 -23.51 10.45 -22.29
C GLY A 122 -23.78 11.09 -20.92
N HIS A 123 -23.86 10.30 -19.87
CA HIS A 123 -24.03 10.81 -18.51
C HIS A 123 -22.86 11.68 -18.07
N LEU A 124 -21.61 11.24 -18.29
CA LEU A 124 -20.42 12.01 -17.94
C LEU A 124 -20.40 13.38 -18.64
N ASN A 125 -20.76 13.44 -19.94
CA ASN A 125 -20.83 14.68 -20.69
C ASN A 125 -21.87 15.64 -20.11
N GLN A 126 -23.10 15.15 -19.82
CA GLN A 126 -24.16 15.96 -19.22
C GLN A 126 -23.74 16.50 -17.83
N TRP A 127 -23.16 15.65 -16.98
CA TRP A 127 -22.72 16.07 -15.66
C TRP A 127 -21.56 17.09 -15.72
N MET A 128 -20.63 16.92 -16.66
CA MET A 128 -19.52 17.89 -16.82
C MET A 128 -20.02 19.27 -17.27
N GLU A 129 -21.06 19.32 -18.09
CA GLU A 129 -21.68 20.60 -18.48
C GLU A 129 -22.36 21.32 -17.33
N MET A 130 -22.92 20.58 -16.37
CA MET A 130 -23.55 21.15 -15.17
C MET A 130 -22.52 21.63 -14.13
N HIS A 131 -21.31 21.06 -14.12
CA HIS A 131 -20.25 21.48 -13.22
C HIS A 131 -19.53 22.75 -13.70
N GLN A 132 -19.82 23.87 -13.08
CA GLN A 132 -19.32 25.18 -13.49
C GLN A 132 -17.83 25.38 -13.15
N GLY A 133 -16.99 25.21 -14.17
CA GLY A 133 -15.70 25.90 -14.26
C GLY A 133 -14.56 25.44 -13.36
N GLU A 134 -14.69 24.36 -12.58
CA GLU A 134 -13.62 23.91 -11.70
C GLU A 134 -12.42 23.40 -12.51
N LYS A 135 -11.23 23.81 -12.08
CA LYS A 135 -9.98 23.26 -12.58
C LYS A 135 -9.77 21.84 -12.03
N ARG A 136 -9.32 20.94 -12.89
CA ARG A 136 -9.01 19.57 -12.54
C ARG A 136 -7.63 19.20 -13.06
N LEU A 137 -6.91 18.41 -12.28
CA LEU A 137 -5.62 17.83 -12.66
C LEU A 137 -5.87 16.45 -13.28
N VAL A 138 -5.49 16.29 -14.55
CA VAL A 138 -5.42 14.99 -15.22
C VAL A 138 -3.97 14.53 -15.18
N ARG A 139 -3.75 13.35 -14.63
CA ARG A 139 -2.44 12.69 -14.65
C ARG A 139 -2.48 11.50 -15.60
N SER A 140 -1.63 11.54 -16.61
CA SER A 140 -1.62 10.55 -17.70
C SER A 140 -0.28 9.83 -17.77
N LEU A 141 -0.32 8.60 -18.25
CA LEU A 141 0.86 7.81 -18.61
C LEU A 141 0.55 7.06 -19.90
N ASP A 142 1.47 7.13 -20.87
CA ASP A 142 1.37 6.44 -22.16
C ASP A 142 0.04 6.68 -22.91
N GLY A 143 -0.44 7.92 -22.90
CA GLY A 143 -1.69 8.30 -23.58
C GLY A 143 -2.98 7.90 -22.83
N GLU A 144 -2.85 7.47 -21.58
CA GLU A 144 -3.99 7.09 -20.74
C GLU A 144 -4.07 7.97 -19.49
N ALA A 145 -5.25 8.56 -19.25
CA ALA A 145 -5.54 9.25 -18.00
C ALA A 145 -5.76 8.24 -16.89
N ARG A 146 -4.83 8.15 -15.96
CA ARG A 146 -4.90 7.27 -14.78
C ARG A 146 -5.50 7.95 -13.58
N ALA A 147 -5.52 9.30 -13.56
CA ALA A 147 -6.18 10.05 -12.50
C ALA A 147 -6.86 11.31 -13.00
N PHE A 148 -7.96 11.65 -12.31
CA PHE A 148 -8.74 12.88 -12.44
C PHE A 148 -8.91 13.51 -11.05
N LEU A 149 -8.01 14.42 -10.70
CA LEU A 149 -7.84 14.92 -9.35
C LEU A 149 -8.28 16.38 -9.23
N SER A 150 -8.40 16.87 -8.00
CA SER A 150 -8.53 18.29 -7.72
C SER A 150 -7.26 19.03 -8.15
N ASP A 151 -7.40 20.27 -8.57
CA ASP A 151 -6.28 21.22 -8.78
C ASP A 151 -5.43 21.45 -7.51
N LYS A 152 -6.00 21.13 -6.34
CA LYS A 152 -5.33 21.18 -5.04
C LYS A 152 -4.47 19.94 -4.74
N TYR A 153 -4.48 18.95 -5.63
CA TYR A 153 -3.71 17.73 -5.40
C TYR A 153 -2.22 18.03 -5.28
N LYS A 154 -1.64 17.58 -4.17
CA LYS A 154 -0.22 17.72 -3.88
C LYS A 154 0.56 16.64 -4.62
N ARG A 155 1.42 17.05 -5.55
CA ARG A 155 2.22 16.15 -6.37
C ARG A 155 3.43 15.69 -5.57
N ILE A 156 3.31 14.59 -4.82
CA ILE A 156 4.45 13.95 -4.15
C ILE A 156 4.85 12.77 -5.04
N ASP A 157 5.64 13.05 -6.07
CA ASP A 157 5.93 12.11 -7.14
C ASP A 157 6.79 10.95 -6.65
N SER A 158 6.41 9.76 -7.08
CA SER A 158 6.99 8.49 -6.62
C SER A 158 8.49 8.38 -6.84
N ILE A 159 9.03 8.99 -7.90
CA ILE A 159 10.48 8.97 -8.18
C ILE A 159 11.28 9.67 -7.06
N ALA A 160 10.87 10.87 -6.64
CA ALA A 160 11.54 11.60 -5.58
C ALA A 160 11.43 10.87 -4.24
N VAL A 161 10.28 10.24 -4.00
CA VAL A 161 10.01 9.46 -2.78
C VAL A 161 10.87 8.20 -2.71
N VAL A 162 10.96 7.42 -3.80
CA VAL A 162 11.76 6.20 -3.86
C VAL A 162 13.26 6.50 -3.77
N ASP A 163 13.74 7.54 -4.45
CA ASP A 163 15.16 7.94 -4.40
C ASP A 163 15.55 8.40 -2.98
N THR A 164 14.66 9.16 -2.32
CA THR A 164 14.87 9.58 -0.92
C THR A 164 14.85 8.38 0.04
N PHE A 165 13.88 7.47 -0.12
CA PHE A 165 13.81 6.26 0.67
C PHE A 165 15.08 5.41 0.53
N SER A 166 15.52 5.18 -0.70
CA SER A 166 16.72 4.39 -1.00
C SER A 166 17.97 5.01 -0.35
N THR A 167 18.08 6.34 -0.40
CA THR A 167 19.18 7.08 0.25
C THR A 167 19.11 6.96 1.77
N ALA A 168 17.94 7.20 2.35
CA ALA A 168 17.74 7.11 3.80
C ALA A 168 17.99 5.69 4.34
N MET A 169 17.57 4.64 3.61
CA MET A 169 17.88 3.27 3.97
C MET A 169 19.38 3.01 4.00
N LYS A 170 20.11 3.50 2.99
CA LYS A 170 21.57 3.38 2.93
C LYS A 170 22.24 4.11 4.10
N ASP A 171 21.79 5.31 4.42
CA ASP A 171 22.36 6.13 5.50
C ASP A 171 22.26 5.45 6.88
N ILE A 172 21.18 4.71 7.14
CA ILE A 172 20.99 3.94 8.39
C ILE A 172 21.50 2.49 8.32
N GLY A 173 22.16 2.10 7.23
CA GLY A 173 22.67 0.75 7.04
C GLY A 173 21.61 -0.32 6.77
N ALA A 174 20.35 0.06 6.57
CA ALA A 174 19.29 -0.87 6.21
C ALA A 174 19.43 -1.39 4.77
N ARG A 175 18.80 -2.51 4.48
CA ARG A 175 18.83 -3.20 3.19
C ARG A 175 17.41 -3.44 2.67
N PRO A 176 17.22 -3.45 1.34
CA PRO A 176 15.95 -3.87 0.74
C PRO A 176 15.56 -5.27 1.23
N TYR A 177 14.28 -5.48 1.43
CA TYR A 177 13.75 -6.76 1.89
C TYR A 177 12.73 -7.32 0.87
N ALA A 178 12.77 -8.64 0.67
CA ALA A 178 11.84 -9.35 -0.17
C ALA A 178 10.48 -9.52 0.54
N ASP A 179 9.63 -8.55 0.36
CA ASP A 179 8.27 -8.59 0.86
C ASP A 179 7.32 -9.09 -0.24
N ARG A 180 6.39 -9.98 0.09
CA ARG A 180 5.38 -10.49 -0.86
C ARG A 180 4.32 -9.45 -1.21
N ALA A 181 4.06 -8.51 -0.32
CA ALA A 181 3.17 -7.39 -0.58
C ALA A 181 3.86 -6.25 -1.32
N SER A 182 5.19 -6.18 -1.28
CA SER A 182 5.97 -5.25 -2.09
C SER A 182 5.99 -5.74 -3.54
N GLY A 183 5.55 -4.94 -4.46
CA GLY A 183 5.62 -5.36 -5.85
C GLY A 183 4.97 -4.42 -6.83
N LEU A 184 5.29 -4.71 -8.04
CA LEU A 184 4.88 -4.02 -9.24
C LEU A 184 3.44 -4.34 -9.66
N GLY A 185 2.90 -5.48 -9.24
CA GLY A 185 1.51 -5.83 -9.47
C GLY A 185 0.57 -4.78 -8.88
N ALA A 186 0.88 -4.32 -7.66
CA ALA A 186 0.15 -3.23 -7.02
C ALA A 186 0.25 -1.92 -7.82
N TYR A 187 1.38 -1.67 -8.49
CA TYR A 187 1.56 -0.47 -9.31
C TYR A 187 0.77 -0.51 -10.62
N ALA A 188 0.69 -1.67 -11.27
CA ALA A 188 0.03 -1.83 -12.54
C ALA A 188 -1.51 -1.79 -12.43
N THR A 189 -2.08 -2.42 -11.41
CA THR A 189 -3.54 -2.56 -11.25
C THR A 189 -4.14 -1.53 -10.31
N ASP A 190 -3.53 -1.35 -9.12
CA ASP A 190 -4.07 -0.48 -8.07
C ASP A 190 -3.50 0.93 -8.12
N LEU A 191 -2.52 1.19 -9.00
CA LEU A 191 -1.81 2.47 -9.08
C LEU A 191 -1.15 2.87 -7.74
N ARG A 192 -0.89 1.88 -6.88
CA ARG A 192 -0.15 1.98 -5.62
C ARG A 192 1.07 1.07 -5.68
N TRP A 193 2.10 1.45 -4.98
CA TRP A 193 3.29 0.62 -4.83
C TRP A 193 3.78 0.66 -3.38
N SER A 194 4.55 -0.36 -3.02
CA SER A 194 5.23 -0.42 -1.74
C SER A 194 6.65 -0.95 -1.90
N ILE A 195 7.52 -0.52 -0.99
CA ILE A 195 8.89 -0.99 -0.87
C ILE A 195 9.24 -1.10 0.61
N SER A 196 9.98 -2.13 0.97
CA SER A 196 10.40 -2.36 2.34
C SER A 196 11.91 -2.39 2.47
N GLY A 197 12.42 -1.92 3.61
CA GLY A 197 13.82 -2.00 3.99
C GLY A 197 13.95 -2.43 5.44
N VAL A 198 14.93 -3.27 5.75
CA VAL A 198 15.18 -3.82 7.08
C VAL A 198 16.63 -3.61 7.51
N LEU A 199 16.85 -3.54 8.81
CA LEU A 199 18.19 -3.65 9.36
C LEU A 199 18.72 -5.08 9.12
N PRO A 200 19.98 -5.24 8.66
CA PRO A 200 20.55 -6.56 8.38
C PRO A 200 20.99 -7.26 9.68
N GLN A 201 20.13 -7.22 10.68
CA GLN A 201 20.35 -7.74 12.02
C GLN A 201 19.12 -8.50 12.49
N VAL A 202 19.34 -9.66 13.10
CA VAL A 202 18.29 -10.42 13.77
C VAL A 202 18.13 -9.89 15.19
N PHE A 203 16.89 -9.54 15.54
CA PHE A 203 16.51 -9.19 16.89
C PHE A 203 15.81 -10.38 17.54
N ARG A 204 16.19 -10.67 18.78
CA ARG A 204 15.62 -11.78 19.52
C ARG A 204 14.63 -11.25 20.54
N THR A 205 13.42 -11.79 20.50
CA THR A 205 12.40 -11.63 21.55
C THR A 205 12.55 -12.75 22.57
N THR A 206 11.64 -12.83 23.54
CA THR A 206 11.68 -13.93 24.52
C THR A 206 11.56 -15.32 23.88
N ARG A 207 10.77 -15.44 22.82
CA ARG A 207 10.43 -16.73 22.18
C ARG A 207 10.68 -16.78 20.70
N ASP A 208 11.01 -15.65 20.06
CA ASP A 208 11.03 -15.52 18.61
C ASP A 208 12.27 -14.78 18.08
N ALA A 209 12.42 -14.78 16.76
CA ALA A 209 13.42 -14.01 16.04
C ALA A 209 12.72 -13.13 15.00
N VAL A 210 13.02 -11.83 15.03
CA VAL A 210 12.40 -10.85 14.16
C VAL A 210 13.44 -9.98 13.46
N ALA A 211 13.09 -9.49 12.28
CA ALA A 211 13.77 -8.37 11.64
C ALA A 211 12.89 -7.12 11.76
N VAL A 212 13.54 -5.97 11.92
CA VAL A 212 12.89 -4.66 12.06
C VAL A 212 13.24 -3.79 10.89
N GLY A 213 12.26 -3.12 10.35
CA GLY A 213 12.42 -2.24 9.21
C GLY A 213 11.30 -1.23 9.08
N VAL A 214 11.20 -0.67 7.90
CA VAL A 214 10.13 0.24 7.49
C VAL A 214 9.56 -0.19 6.16
N GLN A 215 8.28 0.06 5.96
CA GLN A 215 7.58 -0.09 4.70
C GLN A 215 7.09 1.29 4.24
N LEU A 216 7.41 1.62 3.00
CA LEU A 216 6.98 2.83 2.33
C LEU A 216 5.92 2.49 1.29
N ARG A 217 4.86 3.30 1.22
CA ARG A 217 3.78 3.20 0.21
C ARG A 217 3.51 4.56 -0.38
N ASN A 218 3.21 4.62 -1.68
CA ASN A 218 2.78 5.83 -2.35
C ASN A 218 1.90 5.53 -3.56
N SER A 219 1.23 6.56 -4.09
CA SER A 219 0.51 6.54 -5.36
C SER A 219 0.57 7.92 -6.01
N ASP A 220 0.94 7.97 -7.28
CA ASP A 220 0.91 9.20 -8.08
C ASP A 220 -0.49 9.56 -8.57
N TYR A 221 -1.46 8.65 -8.43
CA TYR A 221 -2.76 8.74 -9.07
C TYR A 221 -3.93 8.88 -8.09
N GLY A 222 -3.66 9.30 -6.85
CA GLY A 222 -4.70 9.56 -5.86
C GLY A 222 -5.36 8.31 -5.26
N ARG A 223 -4.77 7.12 -5.45
CA ARG A 223 -5.25 5.85 -4.84
C ARG A 223 -4.74 5.61 -3.43
N GLY A 224 -3.84 6.44 -2.96
CA GLY A 224 -3.24 6.33 -1.64
C GLY A 224 -2.57 7.62 -1.23
N ARG A 225 -2.01 7.61 -0.06
CA ARG A 225 -1.15 8.69 0.48
C ARG A 225 0.28 8.19 0.55
N LEU A 226 1.21 9.10 0.71
CA LEU A 226 2.54 8.75 1.14
C LEU A 226 2.46 8.25 2.59
N GLU A 227 2.75 6.97 2.79
CA GLU A 227 2.74 6.31 4.10
C GLU A 227 4.08 5.67 4.38
N LEU A 228 4.62 5.94 5.56
CA LEU A 228 5.76 5.22 6.14
C LEU A 228 5.28 4.50 7.39
N SER A 229 5.48 3.22 7.46
CA SER A 229 5.10 2.39 8.60
C SER A 229 6.29 1.60 9.11
N LEU A 230 6.37 1.37 10.43
CA LEU A 230 7.26 0.36 10.98
C LEU A 230 6.88 -1.01 10.42
N TYR A 231 7.89 -1.79 10.07
CA TYR A 231 7.71 -3.11 9.51
C TYR A 231 8.46 -4.15 10.34
N LEU A 232 7.72 -5.17 10.76
CA LEU A 232 8.23 -6.28 11.54
C LEU A 232 8.08 -7.57 10.74
N ILE A 233 9.12 -8.37 10.73
CA ILE A 233 9.12 -9.66 10.06
C ILE A 233 9.52 -10.73 11.06
N ARG A 234 8.66 -11.72 11.24
CA ARG A 234 9.01 -12.93 11.98
C ARG A 234 9.77 -13.87 11.06
N LEU A 235 11.02 -14.17 11.38
CA LEU A 235 11.94 -14.82 10.44
C LEU A 235 11.60 -16.29 10.19
N TRP A 236 11.05 -17.00 11.16
CA TRP A 236 10.70 -18.43 11.00
C TRP A 236 9.67 -18.74 9.92
N CYS A 237 8.82 -17.78 9.60
CA CYS A 237 7.75 -17.93 8.62
C CYS A 237 7.71 -16.78 7.60
N LEU A 238 8.60 -15.80 7.73
CA LEU A 238 8.62 -14.57 6.92
C LEU A 238 7.27 -13.83 6.92
N ASN A 239 6.53 -13.91 8.04
CA ASN A 239 5.30 -13.16 8.23
C ASN A 239 5.65 -11.73 8.56
N GLY A 240 5.18 -10.81 7.72
CA GLY A 240 5.35 -9.37 7.90
C GLY A 240 4.10 -8.72 8.48
N CYS A 241 4.28 -7.71 9.31
CA CYS A 241 3.21 -6.82 9.74
C CYS A 241 3.70 -5.38 9.82
N THR A 242 2.82 -4.44 9.52
CA THR A 242 3.09 -3.02 9.70
C THR A 242 2.60 -2.58 11.07
N ALA A 243 3.55 -2.35 11.98
CA ALA A 243 3.26 -1.84 13.33
C ALA A 243 3.34 -0.31 13.29
N ASN A 244 2.28 0.36 13.66
CA ASN A 244 2.15 1.81 13.74
C ASN A 244 2.60 2.60 12.49
N ASP A 245 1.73 3.46 12.01
CA ASP A 245 2.07 4.42 10.96
C ASP A 245 2.97 5.51 11.57
N VAL A 246 4.18 5.61 11.05
CA VAL A 246 5.18 6.59 11.47
C VAL A 246 4.88 7.95 10.86
N MET A 247 4.54 7.94 9.57
CA MET A 247 4.20 9.15 8.83
C MET A 247 3.07 8.86 7.85
N LYS A 248 2.05 9.71 7.87
CA LYS A 248 1.01 9.76 6.84
C LYS A 248 0.94 11.17 6.28
N LYS A 249 1.20 11.32 5.00
CA LYS A 249 1.06 12.60 4.31
C LYS A 249 0.07 12.46 3.17
N THR A 250 -1.05 13.17 3.29
CA THR A 250 -2.09 13.20 2.26
C THR A 250 -1.64 14.12 1.12
N HIS A 251 -2.02 13.78 -0.10
CA HIS A 251 -1.83 14.61 -1.29
C HIS A 251 -2.86 15.75 -1.37
N VAL A 252 -3.18 16.37 -0.23
CA VAL A 252 -4.13 17.49 -0.18
C VAL A 252 -3.35 18.77 0.02
N GLY A 253 -3.45 19.67 -0.95
CA GLY A 253 -2.92 21.03 -0.90
C GLY A 253 -3.97 22.04 -0.47
N SER A 254 -3.56 23.29 -0.28
CA SER A 254 -4.45 24.42 -0.05
C SER A 254 -5.08 24.89 -1.37
N ARG A 255 -6.31 25.44 -1.28
CA ARG A 255 -6.93 26.08 -2.43
C ARG A 255 -6.28 27.43 -2.67
N LEU A 256 -5.84 27.65 -3.90
CA LEU A 256 -5.49 28.99 -4.39
C LEU A 256 -6.74 29.64 -5.02
N ASP A 257 -6.68 30.94 -5.17
CA ASP A 257 -7.62 31.67 -5.99
C ASP A 257 -7.63 31.09 -7.42
N GLU A 258 -8.78 31.13 -8.10
CA GLU A 258 -8.99 30.50 -9.41
C GLU A 258 -8.00 30.97 -10.49
N ASN A 259 -7.39 32.13 -10.30
CA ASN A 259 -6.44 32.72 -11.22
C ASN A 259 -4.97 32.46 -10.90
N ILE A 260 -4.68 31.81 -9.77
CA ILE A 260 -3.31 31.52 -9.34
C ILE A 260 -2.97 30.07 -9.64
N GLU A 261 -1.82 29.84 -10.24
CA GLU A 261 -1.21 28.51 -10.42
C GLU A 261 0.18 28.51 -9.78
N TYR A 262 0.51 27.42 -9.09
CA TYR A 262 1.86 27.25 -8.57
C TYR A 262 2.85 27.10 -9.72
N SER A 263 3.99 27.74 -9.58
CA SER A 263 5.11 27.51 -10.49
C SER A 263 5.67 26.10 -10.32
N ALA A 264 6.35 25.59 -11.35
CA ALA A 264 7.07 24.32 -11.26
C ALA A 264 8.04 24.29 -10.06
N LYS A 265 8.67 25.44 -9.75
CA LYS A 265 9.58 25.56 -8.60
C LYS A 265 8.86 25.39 -7.26
N THR A 266 7.63 25.86 -7.13
CA THR A 266 6.83 25.68 -5.91
C THR A 266 6.51 24.20 -5.69
N TYR A 267 6.12 23.48 -6.74
CA TYR A 267 5.88 22.03 -6.65
C TYR A 267 7.15 21.24 -6.28
N GLU A 268 8.28 21.63 -6.85
CA GLU A 268 9.58 21.04 -6.54
C GLU A 268 9.94 21.21 -5.05
N LEU A 269 9.81 22.45 -4.53
CA LEU A 269 10.10 22.74 -3.12
C LEU A 269 9.15 22.01 -2.16
N ASP A 270 7.87 21.88 -2.52
CA ASP A 270 6.90 21.16 -1.73
C ASP A 270 7.19 19.63 -1.68
N THR A 271 7.61 19.07 -2.80
CA THR A 271 8.11 17.70 -2.88
C THR A 271 9.38 17.53 -2.05
N ALA A 272 10.33 18.45 -2.15
CA ALA A 272 11.57 18.42 -1.38
C ALA A 272 11.32 18.50 0.14
N ALA A 273 10.38 19.34 0.60
CA ALA A 273 9.99 19.39 2.00
C ALA A 273 9.34 18.08 2.47
N SER A 274 8.56 17.41 1.59
CA SER A 274 7.90 16.14 1.90
C SER A 274 8.90 15.00 2.02
N THR A 275 9.88 14.95 1.12
CA THR A 275 10.93 13.92 1.11
C THR A 275 11.96 14.15 2.23
N SER A 276 12.25 15.39 2.60
CA SER A 276 13.07 15.71 3.79
C SER A 276 12.40 15.16 5.05
N ALA A 277 11.11 15.44 5.26
CA ALA A 277 10.36 14.89 6.40
C ALA A 277 10.32 13.35 6.41
N LEU A 278 10.28 12.71 5.23
CA LEU A 278 10.38 11.25 5.11
C LEU A 278 11.74 10.74 5.62
N LYS A 279 12.83 11.40 5.23
CA LYS A 279 14.18 11.03 5.67
C LYS A 279 14.32 11.14 7.19
N ASP A 280 13.84 12.25 7.77
CA ASP A 280 13.86 12.49 9.22
C ASP A 280 13.04 11.44 9.97
N ALA A 281 11.84 11.10 9.46
CA ALA A 281 10.97 10.08 10.05
C ALA A 281 11.62 8.69 10.04
N ILE A 282 12.32 8.33 8.95
CA ILE A 282 13.06 7.06 8.86
C ILE A 282 14.18 7.03 9.90
N ALA A 283 15.00 8.07 9.96
CA ALA A 283 16.12 8.14 10.91
C ALA A 283 15.65 8.07 12.37
N ASP A 284 14.54 8.75 12.68
CA ASP A 284 13.97 8.78 14.04
C ASP A 284 13.41 7.41 14.45
N VAL A 285 12.61 6.77 13.58
CA VAL A 285 11.92 5.52 13.92
C VAL A 285 12.87 4.32 13.94
N MET A 286 13.91 4.35 13.12
CA MET A 286 14.92 3.29 13.04
C MET A 286 16.09 3.50 14.01
N GLY A 287 16.02 4.53 14.85
CA GLY A 287 16.99 4.75 15.92
C GLY A 287 17.02 3.60 16.94
N GLU A 288 18.21 3.22 17.40
CA GLU A 288 18.47 2.06 18.25
C GLU A 288 17.50 1.95 19.45
N ARG A 289 17.24 3.07 20.14
CA ARG A 289 16.34 3.11 21.30
C ARG A 289 14.92 2.70 20.94
N LYS A 290 14.39 3.17 19.79
CA LYS A 290 13.02 2.86 19.35
C LYS A 290 12.91 1.42 18.85
N VAL A 291 13.91 0.95 18.12
CA VAL A 291 13.98 -0.45 17.67
C VAL A 291 14.02 -1.38 18.87
N LYS A 292 14.84 -1.09 19.88
CA LYS A 292 14.89 -1.88 21.13
C LYS A 292 13.56 -1.88 21.85
N ALA A 293 12.93 -0.71 22.02
CA ALA A 293 11.64 -0.60 22.68
C ALA A 293 10.53 -1.40 21.96
N LEU A 294 10.59 -1.45 20.63
CA LEU A 294 9.67 -2.25 19.83
C LEU A 294 9.86 -3.74 20.07
N VAL A 295 11.11 -4.24 20.05
CA VAL A 295 11.43 -5.65 20.29
C VAL A 295 11.05 -6.06 21.71
N ASP A 296 11.34 -5.23 22.71
CA ASP A 296 10.91 -5.42 24.10
C ASP A 296 9.38 -5.44 24.23
N GLY A 297 8.67 -4.61 23.44
CA GLY A 297 7.23 -4.60 23.35
C GLY A 297 6.66 -5.93 22.84
N ILE A 298 7.25 -6.50 21.79
CA ILE A 298 6.85 -7.83 21.26
C ILE A 298 7.05 -8.90 22.32
N SER A 299 8.20 -8.91 23.02
CA SER A 299 8.46 -9.86 24.11
C SER A 299 7.36 -9.83 25.19
N LYS A 300 6.84 -8.63 25.52
CA LYS A 300 5.70 -8.48 26.44
C LYS A 300 4.40 -9.04 25.86
N LEU A 301 4.15 -8.81 24.57
CA LEU A 301 2.96 -9.33 23.89
C LEU A 301 2.97 -10.85 23.75
N GLU A 302 4.14 -11.47 23.62
CA GLU A 302 4.29 -12.93 23.65
C GLU A 302 3.85 -13.58 24.97
N ALA A 303 3.98 -12.84 26.07
CA ALA A 303 3.59 -13.30 27.40
C ALA A 303 2.12 -13.02 27.75
N GLN A 304 1.43 -12.17 27.00
CA GLN A 304 0.04 -11.82 27.23
C GLN A 304 -0.90 -12.89 26.69
N GLN A 305 -2.08 -13.01 27.33
CA GLN A 305 -3.17 -13.83 26.83
C GLN A 305 -4.22 -12.95 26.14
N VAL A 306 -4.75 -13.39 25.02
CA VAL A 306 -5.83 -12.72 24.30
C VAL A 306 -7.13 -13.45 24.52
N ASP A 307 -8.20 -12.70 24.76
CA ASP A 307 -9.57 -13.21 24.68
C ASP A 307 -9.93 -13.42 23.21
N TRP A 308 -9.72 -14.67 22.73
CA TRP A 308 -9.92 -14.99 21.33
C TRP A 308 -11.37 -14.78 20.87
N ALA A 309 -12.35 -14.98 21.74
CA ALA A 309 -13.76 -14.74 21.40
C ALA A 309 -14.01 -13.26 21.07
N LYS A 310 -13.46 -12.33 21.88
CA LYS A 310 -13.55 -10.90 21.60
C LYS A 310 -12.74 -10.49 20.37
N ALA A 311 -11.54 -11.05 20.20
CA ALA A 311 -10.72 -10.78 19.03
C ALA A 311 -11.44 -11.19 17.74
N LYS A 312 -12.13 -12.34 17.70
CA LYS A 312 -12.94 -12.78 16.55
C LYS A 312 -14.04 -11.78 16.19
N VAL A 313 -14.73 -11.21 17.17
CA VAL A 313 -15.78 -10.20 16.93
C VAL A 313 -15.20 -8.93 16.27
N ALA A 314 -14.04 -8.48 16.73
CA ALA A 314 -13.37 -7.31 16.17
C ALA A 314 -12.86 -7.57 14.74
N LEU A 315 -12.29 -8.76 14.50
CA LEU A 315 -11.77 -9.19 13.19
C LEU A 315 -12.88 -9.33 12.14
N ARG A 316 -14.04 -9.87 12.50
CA ARG A 316 -15.19 -10.02 11.58
C ARG A 316 -15.70 -8.71 10.99
N LYS A 317 -15.42 -7.57 11.62
CA LYS A 317 -15.75 -6.25 11.08
C LYS A 317 -14.79 -5.80 9.95
N LYS A 318 -13.63 -6.43 9.84
CA LYS A 318 -12.52 -6.03 8.94
C LYS A 318 -12.22 -7.07 7.87
N LEU A 319 -12.49 -8.34 8.14
CA LEU A 319 -12.15 -9.47 7.29
C LEU A 319 -13.34 -9.94 6.47
N LEU A 320 -13.06 -10.42 5.26
CA LEU A 320 -14.01 -11.19 4.48
C LEU A 320 -14.27 -12.55 5.15
N LYS A 321 -15.40 -13.19 4.84
CA LYS A 321 -15.78 -14.47 5.46
C LYS A 321 -14.68 -15.54 5.33
N GLY A 322 -14.19 -15.77 4.11
CA GLY A 322 -13.13 -16.77 3.87
C GLY A 322 -11.79 -16.43 4.54
N GLU A 323 -11.44 -15.12 4.61
CA GLU A 323 -10.25 -14.68 5.36
C GLU A 323 -10.39 -14.95 6.85
N MET A 324 -11.58 -14.70 7.41
CA MET A 324 -11.83 -14.97 8.83
C MET A 324 -11.73 -16.48 9.15
N GLU A 325 -12.29 -17.32 8.29
CA GLU A 325 -12.20 -18.78 8.41
C GLU A 325 -10.73 -19.23 8.36
N ALA A 326 -9.93 -18.67 7.45
CA ALA A 326 -8.51 -18.97 7.34
C ALA A 326 -7.70 -18.49 8.56
N VAL A 327 -8.02 -17.31 9.11
CA VAL A 327 -7.39 -16.79 10.35
C VAL A 327 -7.77 -17.65 11.55
N GLU A 328 -9.03 -18.07 11.67
CA GLU A 328 -9.49 -18.99 12.74
C GLU A 328 -8.73 -20.32 12.65
N ALA A 329 -8.68 -20.94 11.47
CA ALA A 329 -7.94 -22.18 11.25
C ALA A 329 -6.44 -22.05 11.58
N ALA A 330 -5.81 -20.93 11.18
CA ALA A 330 -4.41 -20.66 11.48
C ALA A 330 -4.17 -20.45 12.98
N PHE A 331 -5.06 -19.74 13.67
CA PHE A 331 -4.92 -19.45 15.09
C PHE A 331 -5.19 -20.66 15.98
N GLU A 332 -6.21 -21.45 15.66
CA GLU A 332 -6.67 -22.61 16.47
C GLU A 332 -5.95 -23.91 16.08
N GLY A 333 -5.39 -24.00 14.87
CA GLY A 333 -4.69 -25.21 14.38
C GLY A 333 -3.29 -25.35 14.98
N ASP A 334 -2.96 -26.53 15.47
CA ASP A 334 -1.62 -26.88 15.95
C ASP A 334 -0.64 -27.13 14.77
N ASP A 335 -1.17 -27.51 13.60
CA ASP A 335 -0.41 -27.93 12.42
C ASP A 335 -0.02 -26.78 11.47
N VAL A 336 -0.49 -25.56 11.70
CA VAL A 336 -0.07 -24.42 10.90
C VAL A 336 1.36 -24.07 11.25
N VAL A 337 2.23 -24.55 10.39
CA VAL A 337 3.68 -24.56 10.52
C VAL A 337 4.19 -23.21 11.03
N ASN A 338 4.80 -23.26 12.22
CA ASN A 338 5.59 -22.18 12.81
C ASN A 338 4.85 -20.92 13.29
N LEU A 339 3.54 -20.96 13.60
CA LEU A 339 2.96 -19.85 14.35
C LEU A 339 3.48 -19.80 15.82
N PRO A 340 3.52 -18.61 16.46
CA PRO A 340 3.89 -18.52 17.87
C PRO A 340 2.99 -19.38 18.75
N ALA A 341 3.58 -20.10 19.72
CA ALA A 341 2.82 -20.94 20.65
C ALA A 341 1.93 -20.11 21.59
N GLY A 342 0.84 -20.72 22.06
CA GLY A 342 -0.09 -20.12 23.02
C GLY A 342 -1.13 -19.19 22.38
N SER A 343 -1.92 -18.51 23.21
CA SER A 343 -2.98 -17.59 22.80
C SER A 343 -2.58 -16.15 23.11
N SER A 344 -1.71 -15.58 22.27
CA SER A 344 -1.17 -14.24 22.48
C SER A 344 -1.55 -13.28 21.34
N PRO A 345 -1.50 -11.94 21.57
CA PRO A 345 -1.65 -10.96 20.50
C PRO A 345 -0.63 -11.16 19.37
N TRP A 346 0.58 -11.61 19.72
CA TRP A 346 1.61 -11.95 18.74
C TRP A 346 1.18 -13.12 17.84
N ARG A 347 0.49 -14.15 18.37
CA ARG A 347 -0.07 -15.24 17.57
C ARG A 347 -1.20 -14.73 16.66
N VAL A 348 -2.09 -13.85 17.14
CA VAL A 348 -3.15 -13.23 16.29
C VAL A 348 -2.55 -12.47 15.13
N SER A 349 -1.56 -11.62 15.39
CA SER A 349 -0.82 -10.88 14.35
C SER A 349 -0.23 -11.83 13.30
N ASN A 350 0.42 -12.91 13.76
CA ASN A 350 1.03 -13.88 12.86
C ASN A 350 0.00 -14.71 12.07
N ALA A 351 -1.18 -14.99 12.61
CA ALA A 351 -2.26 -15.66 11.89
C ALA A 351 -2.80 -14.76 10.74
N LEU A 352 -2.99 -13.47 11.00
CA LEU A 352 -3.38 -12.50 9.97
C LEU A 352 -2.33 -12.36 8.86
N SER A 353 -1.07 -12.24 9.24
CA SER A 353 0.04 -12.15 8.28
C SER A 353 0.23 -13.44 7.49
N TRP A 354 -0.13 -14.58 8.06
CA TRP A 354 -0.09 -15.87 7.36
C TRP A 354 -1.13 -15.91 6.24
N VAL A 355 -2.36 -15.45 6.51
CA VAL A 355 -3.42 -15.35 5.48
C VAL A 355 -3.02 -14.38 4.37
N ALA A 356 -2.35 -13.28 4.71
CA ALA A 356 -1.82 -12.33 3.72
C ALA A 356 -0.84 -12.95 2.71
N LYS A 357 -0.27 -14.13 2.99
CA LYS A 357 0.64 -14.82 2.06
C LYS A 357 -0.04 -15.64 0.99
N SER A 358 -1.33 -15.91 1.12
CA SER A 358 -2.07 -16.69 0.12
C SER A 358 -1.98 -16.02 -1.26
N ASP A 359 -1.80 -16.82 -2.30
CA ASP A 359 -1.77 -16.35 -3.67
C ASP A 359 -3.16 -15.90 -4.16
N ASP A 360 -4.22 -16.37 -3.49
CA ASP A 360 -5.61 -15.97 -3.77
C ASP A 360 -5.95 -14.56 -3.23
N VAL A 361 -5.08 -13.98 -2.41
CA VAL A 361 -5.27 -12.63 -1.87
C VAL A 361 -4.62 -11.60 -2.79
N SER A 362 -5.39 -10.60 -3.22
CA SER A 362 -4.86 -9.54 -4.07
C SER A 362 -3.73 -8.75 -3.37
N PRO A 363 -2.77 -8.19 -4.12
CA PRO A 363 -1.68 -7.41 -3.53
C PRO A 363 -2.15 -6.29 -2.61
N GLU A 364 -3.22 -5.60 -3.00
CA GLU A 364 -3.85 -4.54 -2.20
C GLU A 364 -4.38 -5.08 -0.87
N ARG A 365 -5.05 -6.22 -0.91
CA ARG A 365 -5.61 -6.86 0.28
C ARG A 365 -4.54 -7.43 1.20
N LYS A 366 -3.41 -7.91 0.65
CA LYS A 366 -2.23 -8.30 1.44
C LYS A 366 -1.76 -7.16 2.33
N LEU A 367 -1.67 -5.95 1.78
CA LEU A 367 -1.27 -4.75 2.53
C LEU A 367 -2.27 -4.41 3.66
N ASP A 368 -3.57 -4.60 3.43
CA ASP A 368 -4.58 -4.42 4.47
C ASP A 368 -4.44 -5.45 5.60
N LEU A 369 -4.24 -6.73 5.25
CA LEU A 369 -4.06 -7.80 6.22
C LEU A 369 -2.79 -7.63 7.06
N GLU A 370 -1.68 -7.18 6.46
CA GLU A 370 -0.45 -6.83 7.18
C GLU A 370 -0.67 -5.65 8.14
N ARG A 371 -1.47 -4.67 7.76
CA ARG A 371 -1.87 -3.57 8.64
C ARG A 371 -2.72 -4.08 9.80
N TYR A 372 -3.71 -4.92 9.55
CA TYR A 372 -4.53 -5.52 10.61
C TYR A 372 -3.71 -6.40 11.54
N ALA A 373 -2.69 -7.08 11.01
CA ALA A 373 -1.73 -7.83 11.83
C ALA A 373 -0.95 -6.90 12.77
N GLY A 374 -0.54 -5.74 12.31
CA GLY A 374 0.10 -4.72 13.17
C GLY A 374 -0.86 -4.11 14.19
N GLU A 375 -2.10 -3.83 13.80
CA GLU A 375 -3.13 -3.34 14.72
C GLU A 375 -3.45 -4.36 15.83
N ALA A 376 -3.31 -5.67 15.56
CA ALA A 376 -3.48 -6.72 16.57
C ALA A 376 -2.41 -6.67 17.67
N LEU A 377 -1.28 -5.98 17.43
CA LEU A 377 -0.25 -5.76 18.44
C LEU A 377 -0.62 -4.61 19.40
N ASP A 378 -1.54 -3.73 19.02
CA ASP A 378 -2.09 -2.68 19.89
C ASP A 378 -3.37 -3.16 20.59
N VAL A 379 -3.21 -4.09 21.54
CA VAL A 379 -4.32 -4.75 22.25
C VAL A 379 -5.24 -3.74 22.96
N ALA A 380 -4.71 -2.63 23.45
CA ALA A 380 -5.50 -1.62 24.16
C ALA A 380 -6.43 -0.84 23.21
N GLY A 381 -6.00 -0.62 21.96
CA GLY A 381 -6.80 0.04 20.93
C GLY A 381 -7.89 -0.88 20.37
N TRP A 382 -7.62 -2.15 20.21
CA TRP A 382 -8.55 -3.15 19.67
C TRP A 382 -9.75 -3.42 20.58
N LEU A 383 -9.51 -3.57 21.87
CA LEU A 383 -10.57 -3.83 22.84
C LEU A 383 -11.44 -2.60 23.14
N LYS A 384 -10.94 -1.39 22.85
CA LYS A 384 -11.73 -0.14 22.96
C LYS A 384 -12.59 0.15 21.75
N ALA A 385 -12.28 -0.42 20.59
CA ALA A 385 -13.01 -0.23 19.33
C ALA A 385 -14.12 -1.27 19.10
N SER A 386 -14.22 -2.25 19.97
CA SER A 386 -15.26 -3.29 20.00
C SER A 386 -16.27 -3.03 21.12
#